data_ceaece39a7751dc0216f671c222c602e
#
_entry.id   ceaece39a7751dc0216f671c222c602e
#
_cell.length_a   1.000
_cell.length_b   1.000
_cell.length_c   1.000
_cell.angle_alpha   90.00
_cell.angle_beta   90.00
_cell.angle_gamma   90.00
#
_symmetry.space_group_name_H-M   'P 1'
#
loop_
_entity.id
_entity.type
_entity.pdbx_description
1 polymer ?
#
loop_
_entity_poly.entity_id
_entity_poly.type
_entity_poly.pdbx_seq_one_letter_code
_entity_poly.pdbx_strand_id
1 'polypeptide(L)'
;ARGAQQQPKQENIELGDEDDEDDDDGKIRETAFYFDIPHLMIQAGQNPFPPQTGAHMVQPGPMPHDALLYDDAPVEEGQKTMAAIESMIGDLGQWQLGLPLEEELARTWHDDMIWWGPAGIGATYTIERYAKQHSGPFRAAFNERSKTNHIARVAEGHYGGFFGWPNFTAQHAGGFMGLPRNSEQLEFRVIDIYRREGDKLIENWILIDFLHVM
;
A
#
# COMPACT_ATOMS: atom_id res chain seq x y z
N ALA A 1 40.69 12.17 16.56
CA ALA A 1 39.45 11.95 17.30
C ALA A 1 38.28 12.26 16.36
N ARG A 2 37.64 11.24 15.81
CA ARG A 2 36.38 11.38 15.03
C ARG A 2 35.24 11.19 16.01
N GLY A 3 34.44 12.23 16.23
CA GLY A 3 33.25 12.18 17.06
C GLY A 3 32.21 11.23 16.43
N ALA A 4 31.75 10.27 17.20
CA ALA A 4 30.62 9.43 16.84
C ALA A 4 29.35 10.32 16.86
N GLN A 5 28.69 10.42 15.71
CA GLN A 5 27.33 10.95 15.63
C GLN A 5 26.39 9.91 16.24
N GLN A 6 25.76 10.29 17.34
CA GLN A 6 24.66 9.52 17.89
C GLN A 6 23.45 9.61 16.93
N GLN A 7 23.00 8.44 16.46
CA GLN A 7 21.71 8.33 15.80
C GLN A 7 20.59 8.69 16.79
N PRO A 8 19.54 9.40 16.35
CA PRO A 8 18.39 9.65 17.19
C PRO A 8 17.71 8.33 17.56
N LYS A 9 17.41 8.15 18.84
CA LYS A 9 16.60 7.03 19.31
C LYS A 9 15.23 7.09 18.63
N GLN A 10 14.84 6.02 17.96
CA GLN A 10 13.45 5.79 17.62
C GLN A 10 12.65 5.65 18.92
N GLU A 11 11.86 6.65 19.23
CA GLU A 11 10.79 6.50 20.21
C GLU A 11 9.68 5.69 19.54
N ASN A 12 9.46 4.49 20.05
CA ASN A 12 8.26 3.72 19.71
C ASN A 12 7.08 4.52 20.27
N ILE A 13 6.20 4.98 19.39
CA ILE A 13 4.89 5.48 19.79
C ILE A 13 4.11 4.23 20.22
N GLU A 14 4.02 4.00 21.53
CA GLU A 14 3.05 3.07 22.11
C GLU A 14 1.68 3.65 21.80
N LEU A 15 0.88 2.89 21.06
CA LEU A 15 -0.55 3.15 20.94
C LEU A 15 -1.12 3.06 22.35
N GLY A 16 -1.62 4.19 22.87
CA GLY A 16 -2.10 4.34 24.24
C GLY A 16 -3.14 3.28 24.58
N ASP A 17 -3.11 2.84 25.84
CA ASP A 17 -4.14 2.02 26.45
C ASP A 17 -5.51 2.72 26.38
N GLU A 18 -6.57 1.95 26.29
CA GLU A 18 -7.98 2.32 26.03
C GLU A 18 -8.64 3.30 27.04
N ASP A 19 -7.88 4.02 27.85
CA ASP A 19 -8.41 4.93 28.88
C ASP A 19 -7.99 6.40 28.71
N ASP A 20 -7.35 6.81 27.61
CA ASP A 20 -7.17 8.22 27.32
C ASP A 20 -8.50 8.80 26.81
N GLU A 21 -9.21 9.52 27.67
CA GLU A 21 -10.28 10.45 27.26
C GLU A 21 -9.69 11.33 26.16
N ASP A 22 -10.19 11.11 24.94
CA ASP A 22 -9.77 11.79 23.71
C ASP A 22 -9.93 13.30 23.93
N ASP A 23 -8.83 13.98 24.27
CA ASP A 23 -8.77 15.44 24.33
C ASP A 23 -8.71 15.98 22.88
N ASP A 24 -9.69 15.54 22.07
CA ASP A 24 -9.87 16.00 20.71
C ASP A 24 -10.42 17.44 20.73
N ASP A 25 -9.46 18.37 20.78
CA ASP A 25 -9.77 19.80 20.68
C ASP A 25 -10.09 20.22 19.22
N GLY A 26 -10.32 19.28 18.32
CA GLY A 26 -10.63 19.49 16.91
C GLY A 26 -9.49 20.07 16.09
N LYS A 27 -8.24 20.00 16.59
CA LYS A 27 -7.07 20.51 15.88
C LYS A 27 -6.29 19.39 15.20
N ILE A 28 -5.81 19.69 14.00
CA ILE A 28 -4.90 18.78 13.29
C ILE A 28 -3.57 18.74 14.06
N ARG A 29 -3.19 17.54 14.51
CA ARG A 29 -1.94 17.26 15.24
C ARG A 29 -0.86 16.75 14.29
N GLU A 30 -1.24 15.93 13.32
CA GLU A 30 -0.34 15.30 12.39
C GLU A 30 -0.95 15.26 10.98
N THR A 31 -0.11 15.36 9.96
CA THR A 31 -0.51 15.26 8.55
C THR A 31 0.50 14.40 7.80
N ALA A 32 0.04 13.35 7.13
CA ALA A 32 0.82 12.57 6.19
C ALA A 32 0.43 12.96 4.76
N PHE A 33 1.42 13.27 3.92
CA PHE A 33 1.20 13.70 2.55
C PHE A 33 1.92 12.77 1.58
N TYR A 34 1.19 12.21 0.61
CA TYR A 34 1.70 11.30 -0.40
C TYR A 34 1.35 11.81 -1.80
N PHE A 35 2.27 11.72 -2.73
CA PHE A 35 2.01 11.92 -4.15
C PHE A 35 3.05 11.19 -5.01
N ASP A 36 2.67 10.87 -6.26
CA ASP A 36 3.51 10.11 -7.18
C ASP A 36 4.51 11.05 -7.89
N ILE A 37 5.66 11.31 -7.26
CA ILE A 37 6.75 12.13 -7.83
C ILE A 37 7.23 11.56 -9.17
N PRO A 38 7.49 10.23 -9.33
CA PRO A 38 7.86 9.67 -10.61
C PRO A 38 6.84 9.94 -11.72
N HIS A 39 5.53 9.90 -11.41
CA HIS A 39 4.50 10.24 -12.39
C HIS A 39 4.57 11.73 -12.80
N LEU A 40 4.81 12.63 -11.87
CA LEU A 40 5.05 14.04 -12.16
C LEU A 40 6.30 14.23 -13.05
N MET A 41 7.39 13.49 -12.76
CA MET A 41 8.60 13.50 -13.58
C MET A 41 8.33 13.02 -15.01
N ILE A 42 7.55 11.94 -15.17
CA ILE A 42 7.16 11.42 -16.48
C ILE A 42 6.36 12.47 -17.27
N GLN A 43 5.42 13.18 -16.66
CA GLN A 43 4.68 14.27 -17.28
C GLN A 43 5.60 15.42 -17.72
N ALA A 44 6.69 15.66 -16.98
CA ALA A 44 7.73 16.63 -17.34
C ALA A 44 8.76 16.12 -18.37
N GLY A 45 8.55 14.92 -18.95
CA GLY A 45 9.46 14.29 -19.91
C GLY A 45 10.67 13.59 -19.30
N GLN A 46 10.68 13.38 -17.99
CA GLN A 46 11.75 12.71 -17.24
C GLN A 46 11.25 11.38 -16.74
N ASN A 47 11.57 10.26 -17.38
CA ASN A 47 11.18 8.94 -16.89
C ASN A 47 12.32 8.32 -16.07
N PRO A 48 12.18 8.17 -14.73
CA PRO A 48 13.21 7.58 -13.88
C PRO A 48 13.21 6.04 -13.92
N PHE A 49 12.20 5.42 -14.52
CA PHE A 49 11.99 3.97 -14.51
C PHE A 49 12.07 3.34 -15.90
N PRO A 50 12.33 2.03 -15.99
CA PRO A 50 12.15 1.28 -17.21
C PRO A 50 10.66 1.27 -17.63
N PRO A 51 10.32 0.75 -18.82
CA PRO A 51 8.92 0.59 -19.21
C PRO A 51 8.13 -0.16 -18.15
N GLN A 52 6.98 0.38 -17.77
CA GLN A 52 6.12 -0.23 -16.77
C GLN A 52 5.44 -1.51 -17.27
N THR A 53 5.09 -2.40 -16.34
CA THR A 53 4.47 -3.70 -16.64
C THR A 53 2.95 -3.62 -16.80
N GLY A 54 2.31 -2.68 -16.12
CA GLY A 54 0.87 -2.41 -16.19
C GLY A 54 0.49 -1.38 -17.24
N ALA A 55 -0.78 -1.03 -17.28
CA ALA A 55 -1.31 -0.02 -18.20
C ALA A 55 -0.79 1.38 -17.81
N HIS A 56 -0.67 2.24 -18.83
CA HIS A 56 -0.37 3.66 -18.59
C HIS A 56 -1.46 4.27 -17.71
N MET A 57 -1.02 4.99 -16.68
CA MET A 57 -1.88 5.34 -15.58
C MET A 57 -2.34 6.79 -15.62
N VAL A 58 -3.66 6.96 -15.48
CA VAL A 58 -4.26 8.07 -14.73
C VAL A 58 -4.95 7.39 -13.55
N GLN A 59 -4.70 7.82 -12.31
CA GLN A 59 -5.44 7.30 -11.15
C GLN A 59 -6.83 7.97 -11.12
N PRO A 60 -7.88 7.32 -11.62
CA PRO A 60 -9.21 7.89 -11.59
C PRO A 60 -9.81 7.77 -10.18
N GLY A 61 -10.91 8.45 -9.95
CA GLY A 61 -11.78 8.14 -8.82
C GLY A 61 -12.39 6.74 -8.96
N PRO A 62 -13.10 6.27 -7.92
CA PRO A 62 -13.72 4.96 -7.93
C PRO A 62 -14.75 4.81 -9.05
N MET A 63 -14.87 3.59 -9.57
CA MET A 63 -15.79 3.26 -10.66
C MET A 63 -17.26 3.64 -10.40
N PRO A 64 -17.79 3.50 -9.18
CA PRO A 64 -19.16 3.92 -8.87
C PRO A 64 -19.35 5.43 -8.76
N HIS A 65 -18.28 6.23 -8.72
CA HIS A 65 -18.31 7.68 -8.54
C HIS A 65 -18.97 8.14 -7.23
N ASP A 66 -18.83 7.37 -6.15
CA ASP A 66 -19.48 7.54 -4.85
C ASP A 66 -18.49 7.76 -3.68
N ALA A 67 -17.24 8.14 -3.96
CA ALA A 67 -16.22 8.35 -2.93
C ALA A 67 -16.38 9.65 -2.12
N LEU A 68 -17.31 10.52 -2.50
CA LEU A 68 -17.63 11.70 -1.69
C LEU A 68 -18.77 11.32 -0.72
N LEU A 69 -18.38 11.01 0.50
CA LEU A 69 -19.32 10.67 1.57
C LEU A 69 -19.80 11.98 2.22
N TYR A 70 -21.01 12.42 1.85
CA TYR A 70 -21.59 13.65 2.40
C TYR A 70 -22.33 13.41 3.71
N ASP A 71 -22.76 12.18 3.94
CA ASP A 71 -23.43 11.74 5.16
C ASP A 71 -22.61 10.58 5.75
N ASP A 72 -22.58 10.48 7.07
CA ASP A 72 -21.90 9.41 7.77
C ASP A 72 -22.45 8.04 7.37
N ALA A 73 -21.59 7.14 6.98
CA ALA A 73 -22.00 5.77 6.69
C ALA A 73 -22.25 4.99 8.01
N PRO A 74 -23.11 3.95 7.99
CA PRO A 74 -23.24 3.07 9.14
C PRO A 74 -21.88 2.50 9.57
N VAL A 75 -21.57 2.58 10.86
CA VAL A 75 -20.27 2.13 11.42
C VAL A 75 -19.96 0.69 11.04
N GLU A 76 -20.98 -0.17 10.99
CA GLU A 76 -20.84 -1.59 10.64
C GLU A 76 -20.32 -1.80 9.22
N GLU A 77 -20.60 -0.89 8.29
CA GLU A 77 -20.07 -0.98 6.92
C GLU A 77 -18.58 -0.69 6.89
N GLY A 78 -18.11 0.32 7.63
CA GLY A 78 -16.68 0.59 7.81
C GLY A 78 -15.96 -0.58 8.47
N GLN A 79 -16.57 -1.19 9.50
CA GLN A 79 -16.01 -2.38 10.16
C GLN A 79 -15.88 -3.58 9.21
N LYS A 80 -16.88 -3.85 8.35
CA LYS A 80 -16.79 -4.88 7.30
C LYS A 80 -15.68 -4.60 6.31
N THR A 81 -15.53 -3.34 5.92
CA THR A 81 -14.45 -2.93 5.00
C THR A 81 -13.07 -3.13 5.64
N MET A 82 -12.91 -2.73 6.90
CA MET A 82 -11.66 -2.97 7.62
C MET A 82 -11.38 -4.46 7.77
N ALA A 83 -12.36 -5.28 8.10
CA ALA A 83 -12.19 -6.74 8.20
C ALA A 83 -11.75 -7.37 6.86
N ALA A 84 -12.28 -6.92 5.73
CA ALA A 84 -11.83 -7.38 4.40
C ALA A 84 -10.37 -6.98 4.13
N ILE A 85 -9.99 -5.74 4.48
CA ILE A 85 -8.61 -5.26 4.36
C ILE A 85 -7.67 -6.08 5.27
N GLU A 86 -8.04 -6.32 6.50
CA GLU A 86 -7.24 -7.10 7.46
C GLU A 86 -7.07 -8.56 7.03
N SER A 87 -8.11 -9.16 6.45
CA SER A 87 -8.01 -10.51 5.85
C SER A 87 -6.99 -10.54 4.71
N MET A 88 -7.02 -9.56 3.82
CA MET A 88 -6.04 -9.41 2.74
C MET A 88 -4.62 -9.19 3.28
N ILE A 89 -4.44 -8.33 4.29
CA ILE A 89 -3.15 -8.12 4.94
C ILE A 89 -2.63 -9.41 5.58
N GLY A 90 -3.51 -10.19 6.19
CA GLY A 90 -3.17 -11.48 6.79
C GLY A 90 -2.62 -12.47 5.76
N ASP A 91 -3.27 -12.62 4.62
CA ASP A 91 -2.81 -13.46 3.50
C ASP A 91 -1.48 -12.92 2.91
N LEU A 92 -1.41 -11.61 2.68
CA LEU A 92 -0.20 -10.95 2.17
C LEU A 92 0.99 -11.06 3.15
N GLY A 93 0.72 -11.03 4.44
CA GLY A 93 1.74 -11.18 5.50
C GLY A 93 2.42 -12.54 5.52
N GLN A 94 1.73 -13.60 5.06
CA GLN A 94 2.31 -14.94 4.92
C GLN A 94 3.17 -15.08 3.66
N TRP A 95 3.01 -14.19 2.69
CA TRP A 95 3.72 -14.09 1.41
C TRP A 95 3.58 -15.31 0.48
N GLN A 96 3.26 -16.48 1.01
CA GLN A 96 2.96 -17.70 0.28
C GLN A 96 2.03 -18.58 1.13
N LEU A 97 0.83 -18.84 0.66
CA LEU A 97 -0.14 -19.72 1.30
C LEU A 97 -0.02 -21.17 0.83
N GLY A 98 0.91 -21.47 -0.08
CA GLY A 98 1.01 -22.79 -0.71
C GLY A 98 -0.02 -23.05 -1.80
N LEU A 99 -0.71 -22.00 -2.25
CA LEU A 99 -1.66 -22.02 -3.35
C LEU A 99 -1.04 -21.36 -4.61
N PRO A 100 -1.56 -21.64 -5.82
CA PRO A 100 -1.31 -20.78 -6.96
C PRO A 100 -1.67 -19.32 -6.63
N LEU A 101 -0.87 -18.36 -7.14
CA LEU A 101 -1.01 -16.96 -6.74
C LEU A 101 -2.41 -16.40 -7.03
N GLU A 102 -2.99 -16.73 -8.17
CA GLU A 102 -4.35 -16.30 -8.52
C GLU A 102 -5.41 -16.86 -7.56
N GLU A 103 -5.26 -18.11 -7.12
CA GLU A 103 -6.16 -18.72 -6.14
C GLU A 103 -6.00 -18.07 -4.76
N GLU A 104 -4.76 -17.74 -4.37
CA GLU A 104 -4.50 -17.00 -3.14
C GLU A 104 -5.18 -15.63 -3.17
N LEU A 105 -4.98 -14.88 -4.24
CA LEU A 105 -5.57 -13.55 -4.42
C LEU A 105 -7.11 -13.59 -4.44
N ALA A 106 -7.71 -14.60 -5.09
CA ALA A 106 -9.15 -14.75 -5.18
C ALA A 106 -9.85 -14.95 -3.84
N ARG A 107 -9.13 -15.20 -2.75
CA ARG A 107 -9.67 -15.28 -1.40
C ARG A 107 -10.21 -13.95 -0.91
N THR A 108 -9.55 -12.85 -1.25
CA THR A 108 -9.83 -11.51 -0.72
C THR A 108 -10.16 -10.48 -1.79
N TRP A 109 -9.92 -10.81 -3.07
CA TRP A 109 -10.17 -9.93 -4.20
C TRP A 109 -11.24 -10.46 -5.14
N HIS A 110 -11.96 -9.57 -5.78
CA HIS A 110 -12.80 -9.90 -6.93
C HIS A 110 -11.95 -10.24 -8.16
N ASP A 111 -12.45 -11.12 -9.03
CA ASP A 111 -11.73 -11.56 -10.22
C ASP A 111 -11.41 -10.42 -11.19
N ASP A 112 -12.31 -9.43 -11.28
CA ASP A 112 -12.22 -8.24 -12.13
C ASP A 112 -11.69 -7.00 -11.40
N MET A 113 -10.97 -7.21 -10.28
CA MET A 113 -10.38 -6.14 -9.49
C MET A 113 -9.51 -5.21 -10.32
N ILE A 114 -9.38 -3.97 -9.86
CA ILE A 114 -8.46 -3.00 -10.44
C ILE A 114 -7.48 -2.54 -9.36
N TRP A 115 -6.20 -2.61 -9.69
CA TRP A 115 -5.12 -2.10 -8.87
C TRP A 115 -4.48 -0.89 -9.55
N TRP A 116 -4.70 0.29 -9.01
CA TRP A 116 -4.15 1.56 -9.47
C TRP A 116 -2.78 1.77 -8.84
N GLY A 117 -1.77 1.13 -9.42
CA GLY A 117 -0.40 1.21 -8.94
C GLY A 117 0.31 2.51 -9.30
N PRO A 118 1.44 2.83 -8.65
CA PRO A 118 2.24 4.02 -8.92
C PRO A 118 2.99 3.91 -10.26
N ALA A 119 3.56 5.03 -10.70
CA ALA A 119 4.47 5.05 -11.84
C ALA A 119 5.60 4.03 -11.67
N GLY A 120 6.02 3.42 -12.76
CA GLY A 120 6.96 2.31 -12.80
C GLY A 120 6.28 0.93 -12.85
N ILE A 121 5.07 0.79 -12.29
CA ILE A 121 4.25 -0.41 -12.40
C ILE A 121 3.02 -0.11 -13.28
N GLY A 122 2.25 0.92 -12.94
CA GLY A 122 1.02 1.29 -13.61
C GLY A 122 -0.19 0.49 -13.15
N ALA A 123 -1.33 0.68 -13.83
CA ALA A 123 -2.58 0.00 -13.49
C ALA A 123 -2.60 -1.46 -13.98
N THR A 124 -3.14 -2.34 -13.15
CA THR A 124 -3.38 -3.74 -13.50
C THR A 124 -4.86 -4.08 -13.31
N TYR A 125 -5.40 -4.86 -14.22
CA TYR A 125 -6.81 -5.24 -14.27
C TYR A 125 -6.92 -6.75 -14.13
N THR A 126 -7.90 -7.23 -13.39
CA THR A 126 -8.12 -8.63 -13.06
C THR A 126 -7.02 -9.25 -12.19
N ILE A 127 -7.39 -10.27 -11.43
CA ILE A 127 -6.43 -11.04 -10.62
C ILE A 127 -5.28 -11.57 -11.47
N GLU A 128 -5.57 -12.11 -12.68
CA GLU A 128 -4.56 -12.69 -13.54
C GLU A 128 -3.46 -11.67 -13.92
N ARG A 129 -3.86 -10.46 -14.33
CA ARG A 129 -2.89 -9.42 -14.72
C ARG A 129 -2.18 -8.84 -13.50
N TYR A 130 -2.90 -8.64 -12.40
CA TYR A 130 -2.28 -8.21 -11.14
C TYR A 130 -1.20 -9.20 -10.68
N ALA A 131 -1.49 -10.51 -10.72
CA ALA A 131 -0.52 -11.55 -10.38
C ALA A 131 0.72 -11.50 -11.28
N LYS A 132 0.54 -11.34 -12.60
CA LYS A 132 1.64 -11.35 -13.58
C LYS A 132 2.44 -10.04 -13.62
N GLN A 133 1.77 -8.90 -13.51
CA GLN A 133 2.37 -7.58 -13.76
C GLN A 133 2.89 -6.91 -12.49
N HIS A 134 2.37 -7.28 -11.31
CA HIS A 134 2.78 -6.70 -10.04
C HIS A 134 3.09 -7.74 -8.96
N SER A 135 2.08 -8.46 -8.46
CA SER A 135 2.22 -9.24 -7.23
C SER A 135 3.32 -10.32 -7.34
N GLY A 136 3.36 -11.08 -8.43
CA GLY A 136 4.38 -12.10 -8.67
C GLY A 136 5.79 -11.52 -8.77
N PRO A 137 6.06 -10.56 -9.67
CA PRO A 137 7.35 -9.88 -9.77
C PRO A 137 7.80 -9.23 -8.47
N PHE A 138 6.88 -8.58 -7.74
CA PHE A 138 7.19 -7.95 -6.45
C PHE A 138 7.59 -8.97 -5.40
N ARG A 139 6.83 -10.05 -5.26
CA ARG A 139 7.15 -11.14 -4.32
C ARG A 139 8.47 -11.84 -4.64
N ALA A 140 8.79 -12.02 -5.92
CA ALA A 140 10.03 -12.60 -6.36
C ALA A 140 11.26 -11.70 -6.09
N ALA A 141 11.05 -10.39 -6.13
CA ALA A 141 12.13 -9.40 -6.00
C ALA A 141 12.46 -9.03 -4.56
N PHE A 142 11.53 -9.19 -3.61
CA PHE A 142 11.73 -8.75 -2.23
C PHE A 142 11.63 -9.91 -1.25
N ASN A 143 12.71 -10.15 -0.53
CA ASN A 143 12.83 -11.16 0.52
C ASN A 143 13.18 -10.51 1.89
N GLU A 144 13.39 -11.30 2.93
CA GLU A 144 13.71 -10.85 4.29
C GLU A 144 12.75 -9.74 4.76
N ARG A 145 11.47 -9.93 4.47
CA ARG A 145 10.44 -8.94 4.73
C ARG A 145 10.08 -8.88 6.20
N SER A 146 10.04 -7.65 6.76
CA SER A 146 9.53 -7.44 8.11
C SER A 146 8.00 -7.62 8.18
N LYS A 147 7.46 -7.66 9.40
CA LYS A 147 6.03 -7.50 9.62
C LYS A 147 5.58 -6.10 9.17
N THR A 148 4.32 -5.99 8.76
CA THR A 148 3.71 -4.70 8.45
C THR A 148 3.64 -3.80 9.68
N ASN A 149 3.89 -2.51 9.45
CA ASN A 149 3.82 -1.46 10.47
C ASN A 149 2.88 -0.36 9.97
N HIS A 150 1.60 -0.49 10.28
CA HIS A 150 0.60 0.51 9.91
C HIS A 150 0.49 1.55 11.02
N ILE A 151 0.80 2.81 10.68
CA ILE A 151 0.70 3.95 11.59
C ILE A 151 -0.78 4.30 11.83
N ALA A 152 -1.59 4.24 10.76
CA ALA A 152 -3.02 4.43 10.87
C ALA A 152 -3.79 3.48 9.96
N ARG A 153 -5.00 3.14 10.37
CA ARG A 153 -6.01 2.40 9.61
C ARG A 153 -7.33 3.13 9.74
N VAL A 154 -7.99 3.36 8.63
CA VAL A 154 -9.27 4.08 8.58
C VAL A 154 -10.23 3.35 7.67
N ALA A 155 -11.52 3.35 8.00
CA ALA A 155 -12.57 2.85 7.11
C ALA A 155 -13.89 3.55 7.40
N GLU A 156 -14.59 3.90 6.31
CA GLU A 156 -15.95 4.41 6.35
C GLU A 156 -16.72 3.87 5.14
N GLY A 157 -17.91 3.34 5.37
CA GLY A 157 -18.71 2.73 4.33
C GLY A 157 -17.94 1.61 3.60
N HIS A 158 -17.88 1.70 2.28
CA HIS A 158 -17.18 0.74 1.43
C HIS A 158 -15.70 1.07 1.18
N TYR A 159 -15.20 2.15 1.76
CA TYR A 159 -13.82 2.62 1.59
C TYR A 159 -13.03 2.45 2.87
N GLY A 160 -11.75 2.17 2.72
CA GLY A 160 -10.83 2.09 3.85
C GLY A 160 -9.40 2.00 3.37
N GLY A 161 -8.48 2.08 4.31
CA GLY A 161 -7.08 2.01 3.97
C GLY A 161 -6.17 2.12 5.17
N PHE A 162 -4.89 2.16 4.87
CA PHE A 162 -3.83 2.30 5.86
C PHE A 162 -2.64 3.05 5.27
N PHE A 163 -1.78 3.55 6.14
CA PHE A 163 -0.45 3.98 5.74
C PHE A 163 0.60 3.53 6.75
N GLY A 164 1.86 3.43 6.28
CA GLY A 164 3.02 3.11 7.09
C GLY A 164 4.29 3.83 6.61
N TRP A 165 5.15 4.22 7.56
CA TRP A 165 6.38 4.95 7.32
C TRP A 165 7.51 4.50 8.29
N PRO A 166 8.22 3.40 7.99
CA PRO A 166 7.94 2.47 6.89
C PRO A 166 6.72 1.61 7.15
N ASN A 167 6.05 1.20 6.09
CA ASN A 167 5.00 0.19 6.16
C ASN A 167 5.59 -1.20 6.45
N PHE A 168 6.70 -1.51 5.78
CA PHE A 168 7.53 -2.69 6.01
C PHE A 168 8.94 -2.43 5.49
N THR A 169 9.87 -3.34 5.83
CA THR A 169 11.21 -3.38 5.25
C THR A 169 11.42 -4.69 4.50
N ALA A 170 12.31 -4.69 3.50
CA ALA A 170 12.69 -5.89 2.75
C ALA A 170 14.06 -5.72 2.10
N GLN A 171 14.68 -6.83 1.70
CA GLN A 171 15.89 -6.83 0.88
C GLN A 171 15.52 -7.03 -0.59
N HIS A 172 16.19 -6.31 -1.49
CA HIS A 172 15.98 -6.45 -2.93
C HIS A 172 16.83 -7.61 -3.49
N ALA A 173 16.16 -8.69 -3.91
CA ALA A 173 16.83 -9.86 -4.50
C ALA A 173 17.30 -9.63 -5.96
N GLY A 174 16.90 -8.53 -6.58
CA GLY A 174 17.22 -8.14 -7.95
C GLY A 174 16.06 -8.32 -8.92
N GLY A 175 16.13 -7.59 -10.04
CA GLY A 175 15.22 -7.74 -11.18
C GLY A 175 13.99 -6.83 -11.17
N PHE A 176 13.49 -6.38 -10.04
CA PHE A 176 12.35 -5.46 -9.99
C PHE A 176 12.77 -4.07 -10.47
N MET A 177 12.04 -3.52 -11.44
CA MET A 177 12.36 -2.23 -12.10
C MET A 177 13.79 -2.14 -12.66
N GLY A 178 14.40 -3.28 -13.03
CA GLY A 178 15.77 -3.31 -13.53
C GLY A 178 16.83 -3.02 -12.48
N LEU A 179 16.46 -2.91 -11.21
CA LEU A 179 17.40 -2.65 -10.12
C LEU A 179 18.28 -3.89 -9.82
N PRO A 180 19.55 -3.71 -9.49
CA PRO A 180 20.41 -4.81 -9.07
C PRO A 180 20.06 -5.29 -7.67
N ARG A 181 20.49 -6.50 -7.34
CA ARG A 181 20.39 -7.02 -5.97
C ARG A 181 21.07 -6.10 -4.98
N ASN A 182 20.41 -5.88 -3.85
CA ASN A 182 20.93 -5.13 -2.72
C ASN A 182 20.68 -5.95 -1.42
N SER A 183 21.70 -6.04 -0.56
CA SER A 183 21.61 -6.74 0.72
C SER A 183 21.16 -5.82 1.88
N GLU A 184 21.02 -4.54 1.62
CA GLU A 184 20.53 -3.59 2.61
C GLU A 184 19.02 -3.77 2.84
N GLN A 185 18.55 -3.48 4.06
CA GLN A 185 17.13 -3.41 4.35
C GLN A 185 16.58 -2.10 3.81
N LEU A 186 15.69 -2.20 2.84
CA LEU A 186 14.99 -1.07 2.22
C LEU A 186 13.69 -0.81 2.97
N GLU A 187 13.39 0.44 3.18
CA GLU A 187 12.13 0.88 3.80
C GLU A 187 11.07 1.18 2.73
N PHE A 188 9.88 0.60 2.90
CA PHE A 188 8.73 0.87 2.04
C PHE A 188 7.77 1.82 2.74
N ARG A 189 7.63 3.02 2.18
CA ARG A 189 6.65 4.03 2.61
C ARG A 189 5.45 3.92 1.71
N VAL A 190 4.32 3.56 2.28
CA VAL A 190 3.14 3.16 1.51
C VAL A 190 1.89 3.78 2.10
N ILE A 191 0.99 4.23 1.22
CA ILE A 191 -0.42 4.44 1.51
C ILE A 191 -1.24 3.58 0.55
N ASP A 192 -2.22 2.89 1.10
CA ASP A 192 -3.15 2.01 0.39
C ASP A 192 -4.58 2.40 0.73
N ILE A 193 -5.37 2.67 -0.29
CA ILE A 193 -6.80 2.92 -0.18
C ILE A 193 -7.55 1.86 -0.99
N TYR A 194 -8.60 1.31 -0.42
CA TYR A 194 -9.38 0.21 -0.98
C TYR A 194 -10.85 0.56 -1.09
N ARG A 195 -11.51 -0.01 -2.08
CA ARG A 195 -12.97 -0.14 -2.13
C ARG A 195 -13.36 -1.61 -2.01
N ARG A 196 -14.32 -1.85 -1.13
CA ARG A 196 -14.95 -3.17 -0.94
C ARG A 196 -16.25 -3.24 -1.74
N GLU A 197 -16.53 -4.42 -2.30
CA GLU A 197 -17.83 -4.76 -2.86
C GLU A 197 -18.23 -6.15 -2.32
N GLY A 198 -19.42 -6.27 -1.72
CA GLY A 198 -19.78 -7.48 -0.98
C GLY A 198 -18.82 -7.75 0.17
N ASP A 199 -18.12 -8.86 0.12
CA ASP A 199 -17.16 -9.33 1.12
C ASP A 199 -15.69 -9.28 0.64
N LYS A 200 -15.43 -8.76 -0.56
CA LYS A 200 -14.11 -8.71 -1.18
C LYS A 200 -13.71 -7.30 -1.61
N LEU A 201 -12.41 -7.11 -1.77
CA LEU A 201 -11.83 -5.89 -2.33
C LEU A 201 -11.94 -5.91 -3.86
N ILE A 202 -12.24 -4.77 -4.46
CA ILE A 202 -12.44 -4.66 -5.92
C ILE A 202 -11.61 -3.55 -6.55
N GLU A 203 -11.33 -2.46 -5.84
CA GLU A 203 -10.42 -1.42 -6.28
C GLU A 203 -9.40 -1.09 -5.20
N ASN A 204 -8.19 -0.76 -5.63
CA ASN A 204 -7.12 -0.31 -4.75
C ASN A 204 -6.33 0.82 -5.41
N TRP A 205 -6.10 1.88 -4.68
CA TRP A 205 -5.19 2.99 -5.03
C TRP A 205 -4.01 2.95 -4.08
N ILE A 206 -2.81 2.83 -4.63
CA ILE A 206 -1.60 2.73 -3.83
C ILE A 206 -0.55 3.75 -4.29
N LEU A 207 0.11 4.38 -3.34
CA LEU A 207 1.35 5.10 -3.56
C LEU A 207 2.47 4.43 -2.77
N ILE A 208 3.57 4.17 -3.45
CA ILE A 208 4.80 3.62 -2.89
C ILE A 208 5.93 4.58 -3.23
N ASP A 209 6.71 4.99 -2.23
CA ASP A 209 7.87 5.86 -2.45
C ASP A 209 9.03 5.07 -3.08
N PHE A 210 8.92 4.79 -4.39
CA PHE A 210 9.95 4.05 -5.10
C PHE A 210 11.26 4.82 -5.26
N LEU A 211 11.23 6.16 -5.26
CA LEU A 211 12.47 6.94 -5.29
C LEU A 211 13.28 6.74 -4.00
N HIS A 212 12.62 6.54 -2.88
CA HIS A 212 13.29 6.21 -1.62
C HIS A 212 13.85 4.78 -1.62
N VAL A 213 13.16 3.84 -2.27
CA VAL A 213 13.61 2.44 -2.40
C VAL A 213 14.82 2.30 -3.31
N MET A 214 15.02 3.20 -4.28
CA MET A 214 16.14 3.20 -5.25
C MET A 214 17.43 3.72 -4.63
#